data_ab9d07b322279de86510fec4ed54d028
#
_entry.id   ab9d07b322279de86510fec4ed54d028
#
_cell.length_a   1.000
_cell.length_b   1.000
_cell.length_c   1.000
_cell.angle_alpha   90.00
_cell.angle_beta   90.00
_cell.angle_gamma   90.00
#
_symmetry.space_group_name_H-M   'P 1'
#
loop_
_entity.id
_entity.type
_entity.pdbx_description
1 polymer ?
#
loop_
_entity_poly.entity_id
_entity_poly.type
_entity_poly.pdbx_seq_one_letter_code
_entity_poly.pdbx_strand_id
1 'polypeptide(L)'
;MKISREVKTAILVLSGIALFIYLFTFLKGDDIFSNTSTYYTEFDYNALSSSSSVTIKGNKVGKVEEISYDFDTKKTVVEFSVNSKLKFSKNSIIRLYPTGLMGGNALSIVDANDGELANPGDYIQSEVKQGLMSSLESSLPKVTSGLDGTLESTDTLVKNLNALLLD
;
A
#
# COMPACT_ATOMS: atom_id res chain seq x y z
N MET A 1 -25.53 44.72 25.33
CA MET A 1 -24.08 44.99 25.22
C MET A 1 -23.75 45.28 23.75
N LYS A 2 -23.26 46.48 23.42
CA LYS A 2 -22.78 46.77 22.03
C LYS A 2 -21.35 46.23 21.90
N ILE A 3 -21.19 45.18 21.13
CA ILE A 3 -19.86 44.60 20.81
C ILE A 3 -19.11 45.65 19.96
N SER A 4 -17.86 45.98 20.36
CA SER A 4 -17.02 46.93 19.63
C SER A 4 -16.67 46.44 18.24
N ARG A 5 -16.30 47.33 17.31
CA ARG A 5 -15.94 46.95 15.93
C ARG A 5 -14.71 46.05 15.92
N GLU A 6 -13.75 46.30 16.80
CA GLU A 6 -12.51 45.53 16.96
C GLU A 6 -12.80 44.09 17.36
N VAL A 7 -13.75 43.87 18.29
CA VAL A 7 -14.15 42.51 18.72
C VAL A 7 -14.83 41.76 17.59
N LYS A 8 -15.68 42.41 16.79
CA LYS A 8 -16.31 41.78 15.60
C LYS A 8 -15.24 41.31 14.59
N THR A 9 -14.25 42.18 14.31
CA THR A 9 -13.16 41.84 13.38
C THR A 9 -12.30 40.73 13.94
N ALA A 10 -11.98 40.74 15.23
CA ALA A 10 -11.22 39.66 15.87
C ALA A 10 -11.95 38.32 15.78
N ILE A 11 -13.27 38.27 16.05
CA ILE A 11 -14.07 37.05 15.92
C ILE A 11 -14.07 36.54 14.47
N LEU A 12 -14.20 37.44 13.50
CA LEU A 12 -14.22 37.08 12.09
C LEU A 12 -12.84 36.44 11.67
N VAL A 13 -11.75 37.09 12.08
CA VAL A 13 -10.40 36.56 11.79
C VAL A 13 -10.17 35.20 12.46
N LEU A 14 -10.49 35.07 13.76
CA LEU A 14 -10.34 33.80 14.48
C LEU A 14 -11.21 32.69 13.89
N SER A 15 -12.46 33.01 13.50
CA SER A 15 -13.33 32.02 12.86
C SER A 15 -12.78 31.57 11.48
N GLY A 16 -12.21 32.50 10.72
CA GLY A 16 -11.54 32.19 9.45
C GLY A 16 -10.35 31.28 9.61
N ILE A 17 -9.49 31.54 10.60
CA ILE A 17 -8.35 30.67 10.92
C ILE A 17 -8.81 29.29 11.38
N ALA A 18 -9.81 29.22 12.26
CA ALA A 18 -10.37 27.97 12.73
C ALA A 18 -10.97 27.13 11.57
N LEU A 19 -11.72 27.80 10.68
CA LEU A 19 -12.27 27.17 9.48
C LEU A 19 -11.17 26.66 8.54
N PHE A 20 -10.13 27.46 8.36
CA PHE A 20 -8.97 27.06 7.52
C PHE A 20 -8.27 25.81 8.08
N ILE A 21 -7.99 25.79 9.38
CA ILE A 21 -7.39 24.62 10.05
C ILE A 21 -8.30 23.39 9.90
N TYR A 22 -9.60 23.57 10.11
CA TYR A 22 -10.57 22.48 9.95
C TYR A 22 -10.58 21.91 8.53
N LEU A 23 -10.68 22.77 7.51
CA LEU A 23 -10.66 22.35 6.11
C LEU A 23 -9.33 21.70 5.73
N PHE A 24 -8.21 22.24 6.18
CA PHE A 24 -6.90 21.68 5.91
C PHE A 24 -6.76 20.27 6.49
N THR A 25 -7.19 20.07 7.73
CA THR A 25 -7.15 18.75 8.40
C THR A 25 -8.12 17.77 7.72
N PHE A 26 -9.30 18.23 7.34
CA PHE A 26 -10.29 17.44 6.61
C PHE A 26 -9.76 16.97 5.24
N LEU A 27 -9.12 17.86 4.48
CA LEU A 27 -8.50 17.53 3.19
C LEU A 27 -7.33 16.55 3.31
N LYS A 28 -6.61 16.59 4.43
CA LYS A 28 -5.54 15.65 4.73
C LYS A 28 -6.04 14.23 5.05
N GLY A 29 -7.35 14.08 5.21
CA GLY A 29 -7.99 12.81 5.53
C GLY A 29 -7.81 12.37 6.99
N ASP A 30 -7.49 13.32 7.86
CA ASP A 30 -7.42 13.11 9.29
C ASP A 30 -8.82 13.22 9.89
N ASP A 31 -9.41 12.10 10.27
CA ASP A 31 -10.61 12.09 11.10
C ASP A 31 -10.24 12.49 12.52
N ILE A 32 -10.36 13.78 12.84
CA ILE A 32 -10.00 14.39 14.13
C ILE A 32 -10.74 13.72 15.32
N PHE A 33 -11.84 13.03 15.06
CA PHE A 33 -12.69 12.39 16.07
C PHE A 33 -12.64 10.85 16.05
N SER A 34 -11.84 10.23 15.18
CA SER A 34 -11.70 8.78 15.18
C SER A 34 -10.62 8.34 16.17
N ASN A 35 -11.02 7.49 17.12
CA ASN A 35 -10.04 6.77 17.92
C ASN A 35 -9.29 5.80 17.02
N THR A 36 -8.00 6.06 16.80
CA THR A 36 -7.10 5.20 16.04
C THR A 36 -6.05 4.58 16.96
N SER A 37 -5.61 3.40 16.61
CA SER A 37 -4.48 2.71 17.24
C SER A 37 -3.36 2.61 16.21
N THR A 38 -2.14 2.91 16.62
CA THR A 38 -0.96 2.94 15.77
C THR A 38 -0.16 1.66 15.93
N TYR A 39 0.35 1.13 14.81
CA TYR A 39 1.17 -0.07 14.72
C TYR A 39 2.33 0.17 13.77
N TYR A 40 3.33 -0.71 13.82
CA TYR A 40 4.53 -0.64 13.00
C TYR A 40 4.71 -1.90 12.17
N THR A 41 5.33 -1.75 11.01
CA THR A 41 5.78 -2.85 10.18
C THR A 41 7.04 -2.44 9.40
N GLU A 42 7.81 -3.40 8.92
CA GLU A 42 9.07 -3.14 8.22
C GLU A 42 9.05 -3.77 6.84
N PHE A 43 9.61 -3.08 5.85
CA PHE A 43 9.80 -3.58 4.50
C PHE A 43 11.24 -3.36 4.03
N ASP A 44 11.71 -4.20 3.12
CA ASP A 44 13.06 -4.06 2.55
C ASP A 44 13.15 -2.89 1.56
N TYR A 45 12.02 -2.37 1.06
CA TYR A 45 11.97 -1.22 0.18
C TYR A 45 10.70 -0.39 0.41
N ASN A 46 10.76 0.89 0.03
CA ASN A 46 9.61 1.78 0.10
C ASN A 46 8.83 1.78 -1.22
N ALA A 47 7.58 1.40 -1.17
CA ALA A 47 6.64 1.51 -2.28
C ALA A 47 5.31 2.16 -1.85
N LEU A 48 5.27 2.76 -0.67
CA LEU A 48 4.10 3.41 -0.08
C LEU A 48 4.24 4.93 -0.15
N SER A 49 3.13 5.60 -0.02
CA SER A 49 3.05 7.04 0.19
C SER A 49 2.38 7.32 1.53
N SER A 50 2.70 8.46 2.15
CA SER A 50 1.95 8.95 3.30
C SER A 50 0.47 9.03 2.91
N SER A 51 -0.42 8.61 3.81
CA SER A 51 -1.85 8.46 3.57
C SER A 51 -2.27 7.28 2.67
N SER A 52 -1.36 6.38 2.27
CA SER A 52 -1.73 5.11 1.65
C SER A 52 -2.75 4.36 2.50
N SER A 53 -3.75 3.75 1.87
CA SER A 53 -4.84 3.10 2.59
C SER A 53 -4.37 1.82 3.30
N VAL A 54 -4.88 1.60 4.52
CA VAL A 54 -4.81 0.31 5.22
C VAL A 54 -6.17 -0.35 5.13
N THR A 55 -6.20 -1.59 4.67
CA THR A 55 -7.45 -2.34 4.45
C THR A 55 -7.44 -3.67 5.21
N ILE A 56 -8.62 -4.20 5.48
CA ILE A 56 -8.82 -5.58 5.92
C ILE A 56 -9.97 -6.18 5.10
N LYS A 57 -9.74 -7.33 4.47
CA LYS A 57 -10.73 -7.97 3.60
C LYS A 57 -11.31 -7.00 2.55
N GLY A 58 -10.48 -6.07 2.04
CA GLY A 58 -10.89 -5.08 1.05
C GLY A 58 -11.55 -3.81 1.60
N ASN A 59 -11.87 -3.74 2.89
CA ASN A 59 -12.46 -2.56 3.50
C ASN A 59 -11.38 -1.64 4.06
N LYS A 60 -11.47 -0.33 3.78
CA LYS A 60 -10.55 0.66 4.35
C LYS A 60 -10.81 0.79 5.85
N VAL A 61 -9.78 0.55 6.66
CA VAL A 61 -9.85 0.59 8.13
C VAL A 61 -8.85 1.56 8.73
N GLY A 62 -7.94 2.12 7.90
CA GLY A 62 -6.91 3.02 8.37
C GLY A 62 -6.08 3.62 7.25
N LYS A 63 -4.93 4.16 7.60
CA LYS A 63 -3.97 4.78 6.68
C LYS A 63 -2.54 4.63 7.18
N VAL A 64 -1.58 4.81 6.28
CA VAL A 64 -0.17 5.01 6.59
C VAL A 64 0.01 6.43 7.11
N GLU A 65 0.65 6.58 8.27
CA GLU A 65 0.91 7.88 8.90
C GLU A 65 2.31 8.38 8.52
N GLU A 66 3.33 7.57 8.79
CA GLU A 66 4.72 7.92 8.56
C GLU A 66 5.49 6.76 7.91
N ILE A 67 6.48 7.13 7.10
CA ILE A 67 7.41 6.20 6.48
C ILE A 67 8.81 6.75 6.73
N SER A 68 9.64 5.96 7.41
CA SER A 68 11.01 6.31 7.74
C SER A 68 11.97 5.19 7.32
N TYR A 69 13.21 5.56 7.05
CA TYR A 69 14.26 4.58 6.77
C TYR A 69 15.14 4.42 8.01
N ASP A 70 15.22 3.21 8.53
CA ASP A 70 16.11 2.86 9.62
C ASP A 70 17.50 2.54 9.06
N PHE A 71 18.49 3.36 9.43
CA PHE A 71 19.87 3.23 8.96
C PHE A 71 20.62 2.06 9.61
N ASP A 72 20.18 1.61 10.77
CA ASP A 72 20.82 0.51 11.51
C ASP A 72 20.36 -0.85 10.94
N THR A 73 19.07 -1.04 10.78
CA THR A 73 18.48 -2.27 10.21
C THR A 73 18.46 -2.27 8.69
N LYS A 74 18.66 -1.11 8.05
CA LYS A 74 18.57 -0.87 6.60
C LYS A 74 17.21 -1.23 6.02
N LYS A 75 16.15 -1.04 6.81
CA LYS A 75 14.77 -1.30 6.42
C LYS A 75 13.93 -0.04 6.39
N THR A 76 12.85 -0.08 5.66
CA THR A 76 11.81 0.94 5.71
C THR A 76 10.82 0.59 6.81
N VAL A 77 10.75 1.43 7.82
CA VAL A 77 9.76 1.34 8.91
C VAL A 77 8.52 2.13 8.50
N VAL A 78 7.37 1.50 8.57
CA VAL A 78 6.08 2.08 8.23
C VAL A 78 5.22 2.12 9.48
N GLU A 79 4.85 3.34 9.86
CA GLU A 79 3.85 3.59 10.89
C GLU A 79 2.48 3.69 10.24
N PHE A 80 1.51 2.92 10.72
CA PHE A 80 0.16 2.95 10.22
C PHE A 80 -0.87 2.96 11.34
N SER A 81 -1.95 3.67 11.12
CA SER A 81 -3.07 3.74 12.04
C SER A 81 -4.27 2.95 11.52
N VAL A 82 -5.01 2.36 12.43
CA VAL A 82 -6.29 1.71 12.16
C VAL A 82 -7.33 2.10 13.20
N ASN A 83 -8.60 1.98 12.86
CA ASN A 83 -9.68 2.24 13.80
C ASN A 83 -9.52 1.36 15.05
N SER A 84 -9.53 1.93 16.24
CA SER A 84 -9.30 1.24 17.52
C SER A 84 -10.33 0.16 17.86
N LYS A 85 -11.49 0.15 17.15
CA LYS A 85 -12.48 -0.92 17.24
C LYS A 85 -12.01 -2.21 16.55
N LEU A 86 -11.07 -2.09 15.59
CA LEU A 86 -10.50 -3.24 14.91
C LEU A 86 -9.55 -3.96 15.87
N LYS A 87 -9.82 -5.22 16.12
CA LYS A 87 -8.93 -6.12 16.85
C LYS A 87 -8.43 -7.18 15.88
N PHE A 88 -7.13 -7.40 15.85
CA PHE A 88 -6.50 -8.42 15.03
C PHE A 88 -5.35 -9.06 15.82
N SER A 89 -4.93 -10.24 15.42
CA SER A 89 -3.85 -10.98 16.07
C SER A 89 -2.49 -10.33 15.85
N LYS A 90 -1.60 -10.44 16.82
CA LYS A 90 -0.18 -10.08 16.68
C LYS A 90 0.53 -10.95 15.64
N ASN A 91 0.05 -12.16 15.38
CA ASN A 91 0.55 -13.07 14.33
C ASN A 91 0.04 -12.70 12.93
N SER A 92 -0.78 -11.66 12.80
CA SER A 92 -1.26 -11.17 11.51
C SER A 92 -0.13 -10.69 10.63
N ILE A 93 -0.37 -10.63 9.33
CA ILE A 93 0.61 -10.19 8.34
C ILE A 93 0.13 -8.88 7.69
N ILE A 94 1.00 -7.88 7.68
CA ILE A 94 0.78 -6.64 6.94
C ILE A 94 1.30 -6.84 5.52
N ARG A 95 0.37 -6.99 4.58
CA ARG A 95 0.70 -7.23 3.18
C ARG A 95 0.68 -5.94 2.39
N LEU A 96 1.82 -5.60 1.79
CA LEU A 96 1.92 -4.55 0.79
C LEU A 96 1.41 -5.10 -0.55
N TYR A 97 0.46 -4.40 -1.18
CA TYR A 97 -0.10 -4.81 -2.46
C TYR A 97 -0.38 -3.61 -3.37
N PRO A 98 -0.28 -3.78 -4.70
CA PRO A 98 -0.63 -2.73 -5.64
C PRO A 98 -2.15 -2.56 -5.73
N THR A 99 -2.61 -1.30 -5.73
CA THR A 99 -4.04 -0.95 -5.82
C THR A 99 -4.53 -0.82 -7.25
N GLY A 100 -3.62 -0.83 -8.23
CA GLY A 100 -3.94 -0.71 -9.65
C GLY A 100 -2.79 -1.12 -10.56
N LEU A 101 -3.03 -1.07 -11.87
CA LEU A 101 -2.02 -1.42 -12.89
C LEU A 101 -0.94 -0.35 -13.04
N MET A 102 -1.26 0.92 -12.84
CA MET A 102 -0.39 2.06 -13.14
C MET A 102 0.10 2.80 -11.88
N GLY A 103 0.08 2.20 -10.73
CA GLY A 103 0.66 2.80 -9.53
C GLY A 103 -0.28 2.85 -8.33
N GLY A 104 0.32 3.21 -7.20
CA GLY A 104 -0.31 3.20 -5.90
C GLY A 104 -0.20 1.82 -5.24
N ASN A 105 0.24 1.85 -3.99
CA ASN A 105 0.28 0.67 -3.14
C ASN A 105 -0.51 0.95 -1.88
N ALA A 106 -1.03 -0.10 -1.29
CA ALA A 106 -1.75 -0.06 -0.04
C ALA A 106 -1.30 -1.20 0.87
N LEU A 107 -1.65 -1.10 2.14
CA LEU A 107 -1.47 -2.16 3.11
C LEU A 107 -2.77 -2.94 3.29
N SER A 108 -2.65 -4.24 3.44
CA SER A 108 -3.75 -5.13 3.81
C SER A 108 -3.37 -5.90 5.06
N ILE A 109 -4.23 -5.85 6.07
CA ILE A 109 -4.11 -6.69 7.25
C ILE A 109 -4.69 -8.06 6.90
N VAL A 110 -3.83 -9.07 6.93
CA VAL A 110 -4.21 -10.49 6.80
C VAL A 110 -4.26 -11.05 8.20
N ASP A 111 -5.47 -11.07 8.78
CA ASP A 111 -5.68 -11.50 10.15
C ASP A 111 -5.45 -13.01 10.29
N ALA A 112 -4.61 -13.39 11.25
CA ALA A 112 -4.31 -14.79 11.53
C ALA A 112 -5.45 -15.48 12.29
N ASN A 113 -6.33 -14.71 12.95
CA ASN A 113 -7.42 -15.19 13.82
C ASN A 113 -6.95 -16.12 14.95
N ASP A 114 -5.70 -16.05 15.36
CA ASP A 114 -5.08 -16.85 16.40
C ASP A 114 -4.12 -16.03 17.28
N GLY A 115 -3.73 -16.60 18.44
CA GLY A 115 -2.75 -15.98 19.32
C GLY A 115 -3.25 -14.76 20.08
N GLU A 116 -2.30 -13.96 20.56
CA GLU A 116 -2.57 -12.74 21.29
C GLU A 116 -3.00 -11.61 20.35
N LEU A 117 -3.85 -10.72 20.86
CA LEU A 117 -4.22 -9.51 20.13
C LEU A 117 -3.04 -8.54 20.05
N ALA A 118 -2.88 -7.91 18.90
CA ALA A 118 -1.91 -6.85 18.72
C ALA A 118 -2.25 -5.66 19.62
N ASN A 119 -1.24 -5.12 20.31
CA ASN A 119 -1.34 -3.91 21.11
C ASN A 119 -0.83 -2.70 20.30
N PRO A 120 -1.38 -1.51 20.55
CA PRO A 120 -0.84 -0.30 19.97
C PRO A 120 0.67 -0.17 20.25
N GLY A 121 1.45 0.11 19.20
CA GLY A 121 2.91 0.16 19.26
C GLY A 121 3.62 -1.14 18.89
N ASP A 122 2.89 -2.24 18.67
CA ASP A 122 3.51 -3.50 18.25
C ASP A 122 4.03 -3.43 16.81
N TYR A 123 5.11 -4.16 16.56
CA TYR A 123 5.63 -4.46 15.24
C TYR A 123 4.95 -5.72 14.71
N ILE A 124 4.33 -5.60 13.53
CA ILE A 124 3.61 -6.70 12.88
C ILE A 124 4.41 -7.16 11.67
N GLN A 125 4.46 -8.46 11.44
CA GLN A 125 5.15 -9.06 10.30
C GLN A 125 4.65 -8.50 8.98
N SER A 126 5.56 -8.33 8.02
CA SER A 126 5.27 -7.84 6.69
C SER A 126 5.40 -8.91 5.61
N GLU A 127 4.65 -8.71 4.53
CA GLU A 127 4.75 -9.47 3.30
C GLU A 127 4.54 -8.52 2.10
N VAL A 128 5.23 -8.80 1.01
CA VAL A 128 5.07 -8.06 -0.25
C VAL A 128 4.38 -8.94 -1.28
N LYS A 129 3.20 -8.51 -1.74
CA LYS A 129 2.53 -9.15 -2.86
C LYS A 129 2.99 -8.51 -4.17
N GLN A 130 3.63 -9.30 -5.02
CA GLN A 130 4.04 -8.83 -6.34
C GLN A 130 2.83 -8.41 -7.17
N GLY A 131 2.98 -7.29 -7.88
CA GLY A 131 1.96 -6.79 -8.81
C GLY A 131 1.88 -7.65 -10.09
N LEU A 132 0.80 -7.47 -10.83
CA LEU A 132 0.61 -8.15 -12.12
C LEU A 132 1.76 -7.85 -13.10
N MET A 133 2.30 -6.62 -13.06
CA MET A 133 3.41 -6.21 -13.93
C MET A 133 4.68 -6.99 -13.65
N SER A 134 5.04 -7.19 -12.38
CA SER A 134 6.19 -8.03 -11.99
C SER A 134 5.99 -9.49 -12.36
N SER A 135 4.74 -9.97 -12.27
CA SER A 135 4.39 -11.34 -12.68
C SER A 135 4.48 -11.52 -14.19
N LEU A 136 4.10 -10.50 -14.97
CA LEU A 136 4.28 -10.49 -16.42
C LEU A 136 5.77 -10.46 -16.78
N GLU A 137 6.54 -9.58 -16.17
CA GLU A 137 7.99 -9.47 -16.41
C GLU A 137 8.71 -10.79 -16.15
N SER A 138 8.36 -11.49 -15.07
CA SER A 138 8.92 -12.82 -14.74
C SER A 138 8.44 -13.93 -15.71
N SER A 139 7.32 -13.72 -16.40
CA SER A 139 6.76 -14.68 -17.35
C SER A 139 7.24 -14.47 -18.79
N LEU A 140 7.68 -13.26 -19.15
CA LEU A 140 8.17 -12.93 -20.49
C LEU A 140 9.31 -13.83 -20.98
N PRO A 141 10.34 -14.17 -20.17
CA PRO A 141 11.40 -15.07 -20.62
C PRO A 141 10.88 -16.47 -20.97
N LYS A 142 9.85 -16.95 -20.29
CA LYS A 142 9.23 -18.26 -20.58
C LYS A 142 8.45 -18.25 -21.87
N VAL A 143 7.79 -17.16 -22.18
CA VAL A 143 7.04 -16.99 -23.43
C VAL A 143 8.00 -16.87 -24.62
N THR A 144 9.06 -16.08 -24.49
CA THR A 144 10.08 -15.94 -25.55
C THR A 144 10.79 -17.27 -25.83
N SER A 145 11.21 -18.00 -24.80
CA SER A 145 11.84 -19.31 -24.99
C SER A 145 10.88 -20.35 -25.59
N GLY A 146 9.58 -20.27 -25.30
CA GLY A 146 8.55 -21.11 -25.95
C GLY A 146 8.38 -20.78 -27.43
N LEU A 147 8.42 -19.49 -27.81
CA LEU A 147 8.37 -19.06 -29.18
C LEU A 147 9.61 -19.47 -29.98
N ASP A 148 10.80 -19.33 -29.39
CA ASP A 148 12.06 -19.76 -30.00
C ASP A 148 12.06 -21.27 -30.29
N GLY A 149 11.59 -22.10 -29.35
CA GLY A 149 11.47 -23.54 -29.55
C GLY A 149 10.44 -23.91 -30.64
N THR A 150 9.37 -23.14 -30.76
CA THR A 150 8.36 -23.35 -31.82
C THR A 150 8.92 -22.97 -33.19
N LEU A 151 9.66 -21.87 -33.28
CA LEU A 151 10.31 -21.42 -34.52
C LEU A 151 11.36 -22.45 -34.97
N GLU A 152 12.19 -22.97 -34.06
CA GLU A 152 13.19 -23.99 -34.37
C GLU A 152 12.53 -25.30 -34.85
N SER A 153 11.44 -25.72 -34.23
CA SER A 153 10.65 -26.88 -34.66
C SER A 153 10.05 -26.68 -36.05
N THR A 154 9.54 -25.46 -36.34
CA THR A 154 9.00 -25.12 -37.67
C THR A 154 10.09 -25.11 -38.73
N ASP A 155 11.27 -24.55 -38.44
CA ASP A 155 12.40 -24.54 -39.35
C ASP A 155 12.88 -25.96 -39.66
N THR A 156 12.89 -26.83 -38.67
CA THR A 156 13.21 -28.26 -38.84
C THR A 156 12.18 -28.97 -39.73
N LEU A 157 10.88 -28.72 -39.54
CA LEU A 157 9.83 -29.24 -40.39
C LEU A 157 9.96 -28.78 -41.85
N VAL A 158 10.25 -27.50 -42.08
CA VAL A 158 10.43 -26.95 -43.40
C VAL A 158 11.65 -27.57 -44.08
N LYS A 159 12.76 -27.76 -43.38
CA LYS A 159 13.96 -28.44 -43.90
C LYS A 159 13.69 -29.89 -44.28
N ASN A 160 12.97 -30.62 -43.44
CA ASN A 160 12.60 -32.01 -43.70
C ASN A 160 11.63 -32.15 -44.91
N LEU A 161 10.66 -31.24 -45.02
CA LEU A 161 9.77 -31.16 -46.18
C LEU A 161 10.53 -30.85 -47.48
N ASN A 162 11.47 -29.93 -47.42
CA ASN A 162 12.28 -29.57 -48.60
C ASN A 162 13.18 -30.71 -49.03
N ALA A 163 13.74 -31.48 -48.10
CA ALA A 163 14.50 -32.69 -48.37
C ALA A 163 13.66 -33.78 -49.07
N LEU A 164 12.38 -33.96 -48.63
CA LEU A 164 11.49 -34.93 -49.20
C LEU A 164 10.94 -34.55 -50.59
N LEU A 165 10.95 -33.27 -50.92
CA LEU A 165 10.48 -32.77 -52.22
C LEU A 165 11.58 -32.73 -53.31
N LEU A 166 12.87 -32.88 -52.90
CA LEU A 166 14.01 -32.83 -53.81
C LEU A 166 14.64 -34.20 -54.10
N ASP A 167 14.09 -35.27 -53.50
CA ASP A 167 14.35 -36.68 -53.82
C ASP A 167 13.24 -37.23 -54.76
#